data_9c62e380f325fee2670b21df41f8c028
#
_entry.id   9c62e380f325fee2670b21df41f8c028
#
_cell.length_a   1.000
_cell.length_b   1.000
_cell.length_c   1.000
_cell.angle_alpha   90.00
_cell.angle_beta   90.00
_cell.angle_gamma   90.00
#
_symmetry.space_group_name_H-M   'P 1'
#
loop_
_entity.id
_entity.type
_entity.pdbx_description
1 polymer ?
#
loop_
_entity_poly.entity_id
_entity_poly.type
_entity_poly.pdbx_seq_one_letter_code
_entity_poly.pdbx_strand_id
1 'polypeptide(L)'
;MGLTDIKRELKKLDKDKLIDLIADLYKKNKSVKEFFDFYVNSDERELFNKYRDKVFLAFYPKRGYRFKLKDGKQAISDFKKLGPSSDLVADLMLFYVETGVKFTNDFGNIDESFYSSLETTYVAALTLMRKENLLDKFADRASKVVSDTSGIGWGFHDYLSNVHSDFYADYSDDTDEPIEQQEKGGIIKLGGQ
;
A
#
# COMPACT_ATOMS: atom_id res chain seq x y z
N MET A 1 4.72 -30.21 10.26
CA MET A 1 5.93 -29.84 9.47
C MET A 1 5.94 -28.34 9.33
N GLY A 2 6.99 -27.66 9.77
CA GLY A 2 7.11 -26.21 9.76
C GLY A 2 8.14 -25.72 8.74
N LEU A 3 8.26 -24.39 8.57
CA LEU A 3 9.23 -23.77 7.66
C LEU A 3 10.67 -24.22 7.93
N THR A 4 11.03 -24.42 9.21
CA THR A 4 12.37 -24.90 9.63
C THR A 4 12.65 -26.30 9.10
N ASP A 5 11.66 -27.19 9.10
CA ASP A 5 11.80 -28.56 8.58
C ASP A 5 12.01 -28.53 7.07
N ILE A 6 11.22 -27.73 6.36
CA ILE A 6 11.39 -27.52 4.91
C ILE A 6 12.79 -26.99 4.58
N LYS A 7 13.25 -25.94 5.29
CA LYS A 7 14.60 -25.39 5.07
C LYS A 7 15.70 -26.44 5.30
N ARG A 8 15.54 -27.29 6.31
CA ARG A 8 16.49 -28.38 6.59
C ARG A 8 16.56 -29.38 5.45
N GLU A 9 15.42 -29.79 4.89
CA GLU A 9 15.38 -30.74 3.77
C GLU A 9 15.90 -30.10 2.47
N LEU A 10 15.54 -28.84 2.18
CA LEU A 10 16.05 -28.12 0.99
C LEU A 10 17.57 -27.96 1.00
N LYS A 11 18.19 -27.78 2.17
CA LYS A 11 19.66 -27.70 2.30
C LYS A 11 20.39 -28.99 1.90
N LYS A 12 19.71 -30.12 1.83
CA LYS A 12 20.28 -31.41 1.40
C LYS A 12 20.32 -31.57 -0.12
N LEU A 13 19.58 -30.72 -0.85
CA LEU A 13 19.52 -30.75 -2.30
C LEU A 13 20.69 -29.97 -2.90
N ASP A 14 21.20 -30.48 -4.00
CA ASP A 14 22.13 -29.74 -4.85
C ASP A 14 21.39 -28.61 -5.61
N LYS A 15 22.17 -27.72 -6.23
CA LYS A 15 21.62 -26.55 -6.93
C LYS A 15 20.68 -26.93 -8.07
N ASP A 16 21.00 -27.98 -8.81
CA ASP A 16 20.19 -28.37 -9.98
C ASP A 16 18.84 -28.92 -9.54
N LYS A 17 18.80 -29.75 -8.49
CA LYS A 17 17.52 -30.21 -7.91
C LYS A 17 16.68 -29.09 -7.31
N LEU A 18 17.32 -28.05 -6.74
CA LEU A 18 16.59 -26.86 -6.27
C LEU A 18 16.00 -26.08 -7.44
N ILE A 19 16.73 -25.93 -8.54
CA ILE A 19 16.24 -25.28 -9.76
C ILE A 19 15.05 -26.06 -10.34
N ASP A 20 15.16 -27.39 -10.44
CA ASP A 20 14.07 -28.24 -10.93
C ASP A 20 12.83 -28.13 -10.05
N LEU A 21 12.98 -28.13 -8.73
CA LEU A 21 11.87 -27.95 -7.79
C LEU A 21 11.18 -26.58 -7.97
N ILE A 22 11.97 -25.50 -8.12
CA ILE A 22 11.44 -24.16 -8.35
C ILE A 22 10.73 -24.09 -9.71
N ALA A 23 11.32 -24.67 -10.76
CA ALA A 23 10.72 -24.72 -12.09
C ALA A 23 9.37 -25.49 -12.09
N ASP A 24 9.28 -26.55 -11.32
CA ASP A 24 8.05 -27.30 -11.13
C ASP A 24 6.97 -26.47 -10.39
N LEU A 25 7.35 -25.75 -9.32
CA LEU A 25 6.45 -24.84 -8.62
C LEU A 25 5.98 -23.71 -9.54
N TYR A 26 6.87 -23.14 -10.33
CA TYR A 26 6.57 -22.11 -11.32
C TYR A 26 5.52 -22.58 -12.34
N LYS A 27 5.66 -23.81 -12.84
CA LYS A 27 4.70 -24.38 -13.82
C LYS A 27 3.34 -24.69 -13.22
N LYS A 28 3.30 -25.13 -11.95
CA LYS A 28 2.09 -25.67 -11.31
C LYS A 28 1.31 -24.61 -10.53
N ASN A 29 1.93 -23.48 -10.15
CA ASN A 29 1.33 -22.52 -9.24
C ASN A 29 1.38 -21.09 -9.82
N LYS A 30 0.19 -20.54 -10.10
CA LYS A 30 0.06 -19.21 -10.70
C LYS A 30 0.69 -18.11 -9.85
N SER A 31 0.57 -18.16 -8.52
CA SER A 31 1.15 -17.14 -7.64
C SER A 31 2.67 -17.21 -7.62
N VAL A 32 3.24 -18.42 -7.67
CA VAL A 32 4.68 -18.62 -7.79
C VAL A 32 5.18 -18.11 -9.15
N LYS A 33 4.42 -18.40 -10.22
CA LYS A 33 4.72 -17.87 -11.55
C LYS A 33 4.74 -16.35 -11.56
N GLU A 34 3.69 -15.68 -11.05
CA GLU A 34 3.63 -14.21 -10.98
C GLU A 34 4.79 -13.62 -10.16
N PHE A 35 5.19 -14.28 -9.06
CA PHE A 35 6.32 -13.86 -8.24
C PHE A 35 7.65 -13.91 -9.03
N PHE A 36 7.94 -15.03 -9.71
CA PHE A 36 9.19 -15.17 -10.45
C PHE A 36 9.21 -14.34 -11.73
N ASP A 37 8.07 -14.19 -12.42
CA ASP A 37 7.96 -13.28 -13.56
C ASP A 37 8.31 -11.85 -13.14
N PHE A 38 7.82 -11.39 -11.99
CA PHE A 38 8.17 -10.09 -11.42
C PHE A 38 9.62 -10.03 -10.94
N TYR A 39 10.13 -11.08 -10.29
CA TYR A 39 11.51 -11.13 -9.80
C TYR A 39 12.54 -11.00 -10.94
N VAL A 40 12.24 -11.60 -12.11
CA VAL A 40 13.14 -11.56 -13.27
C VAL A 40 12.93 -10.28 -14.10
N ASN A 41 11.72 -9.77 -14.15
CA ASN A 41 11.33 -8.64 -15.00
C ASN A 41 10.57 -7.61 -14.15
N SER A 42 11.29 -6.90 -13.27
CA SER A 42 10.76 -6.04 -12.23
C SER A 42 10.18 -4.71 -12.78
N ASP A 43 9.22 -4.78 -13.71
CA ASP A 43 8.41 -3.63 -14.08
C ASP A 43 7.30 -3.42 -13.03
N GLU A 44 7.65 -2.66 -11.97
CA GLU A 44 6.72 -2.33 -10.89
C GLU A 44 5.50 -1.54 -11.40
N ARG A 45 5.65 -0.74 -12.46
CA ARG A 45 4.55 0.07 -12.99
C ARG A 45 3.54 -0.77 -13.76
N GLU A 46 4.00 -1.71 -14.57
CA GLU A 46 3.12 -2.66 -15.26
C GLU A 46 2.36 -3.52 -14.24
N LEU A 47 3.09 -4.04 -13.24
CA LEU A 47 2.50 -4.82 -12.17
C LEU A 47 1.45 -4.00 -11.38
N PHE A 48 1.77 -2.77 -11.00
CA PHE A 48 0.85 -1.87 -10.32
C PHE A 48 -0.42 -1.65 -11.14
N ASN A 49 -0.31 -1.31 -12.41
CA ASN A 49 -1.47 -1.10 -13.28
C ASN A 49 -2.37 -2.34 -13.36
N LYS A 50 -1.78 -3.53 -13.47
CA LYS A 50 -2.53 -4.80 -13.46
C LYS A 50 -3.35 -4.98 -12.17
N TYR A 51 -2.78 -4.65 -11.02
CA TYR A 51 -3.48 -4.79 -9.73
C TYR A 51 -4.46 -3.66 -9.48
N ARG A 52 -4.16 -2.45 -9.94
CA ARG A 52 -5.09 -1.31 -9.95
C ARG A 52 -6.35 -1.64 -10.75
N ASP A 53 -6.21 -2.26 -11.92
CA ASP A 53 -7.36 -2.72 -12.71
C ASP A 53 -8.19 -3.77 -11.97
N LYS A 54 -7.55 -4.72 -11.26
CA LYS A 54 -8.27 -5.71 -10.43
C LYS A 54 -9.07 -5.03 -9.31
N VAL A 55 -8.48 -4.05 -8.63
CA VAL A 55 -9.15 -3.25 -7.60
C VAL A 55 -10.33 -2.50 -8.20
N PHE A 56 -10.14 -1.80 -9.32
CA PHE A 56 -11.22 -1.08 -10.00
C PHE A 56 -12.38 -2.01 -10.37
N LEU A 57 -12.09 -3.16 -10.98
CA LEU A 57 -13.09 -4.13 -11.40
C LEU A 57 -13.83 -4.81 -10.21
N ALA A 58 -13.29 -4.75 -9.01
CA ALA A 58 -13.98 -5.21 -7.82
C ALA A 58 -15.19 -4.32 -7.46
N PHE A 59 -15.11 -3.03 -7.76
CA PHE A 59 -16.23 -2.07 -7.59
C PHE A 59 -17.06 -1.95 -8.87
N TYR A 60 -16.41 -1.87 -10.04
CA TYR A 60 -17.03 -1.65 -11.34
C TYR A 60 -16.84 -2.88 -12.25
N PRO A 61 -17.55 -3.99 -12.02
CA PRO A 61 -17.37 -5.21 -12.79
C PRO A 61 -17.82 -5.01 -14.25
N LYS A 62 -17.09 -5.60 -15.20
CA LYS A 62 -17.45 -5.54 -16.64
C LYS A 62 -18.79 -6.19 -16.96
N ARG A 63 -19.27 -7.09 -16.11
CA ARG A 63 -20.53 -7.80 -16.26
C ARG A 63 -21.25 -7.89 -14.91
N GLY A 64 -22.57 -7.63 -14.89
CA GLY A 64 -23.36 -7.61 -13.66
C GLY A 64 -23.20 -6.29 -12.88
N TYR A 65 -23.92 -6.18 -11.76
CA TYR A 65 -24.01 -4.95 -10.95
C TYR A 65 -23.50 -5.13 -9.52
N ARG A 66 -22.92 -6.30 -9.19
CA ARG A 66 -22.49 -6.58 -7.81
C ARG A 66 -21.02 -6.30 -7.67
N PHE A 67 -20.67 -5.32 -6.84
CA PHE A 67 -19.30 -5.14 -6.37
C PHE A 67 -18.85 -6.32 -5.49
N LYS A 68 -17.55 -6.54 -5.42
CA LYS A 68 -16.91 -7.64 -4.68
C LYS A 68 -15.73 -7.12 -3.87
N LEU A 69 -15.98 -6.50 -2.72
CA LEU A 69 -14.94 -5.94 -1.85
C LEU A 69 -13.82 -6.93 -1.54
N LYS A 70 -14.20 -8.21 -1.36
CA LYS A 70 -13.24 -9.30 -1.11
C LYS A 70 -12.22 -9.43 -2.24
N ASP A 71 -12.64 -9.31 -3.49
CA ASP A 71 -11.75 -9.42 -4.65
C ASP A 71 -10.77 -8.24 -4.70
N GLY A 72 -11.22 -7.03 -4.35
CA GLY A 72 -10.36 -5.85 -4.25
C GLY A 72 -9.32 -5.97 -3.12
N LYS A 73 -9.73 -6.40 -1.93
CA LYS A 73 -8.81 -6.68 -0.82
C LYS A 73 -7.84 -7.81 -1.14
N GLN A 74 -8.29 -8.84 -1.83
CA GLN A 74 -7.44 -9.94 -2.28
C GLN A 74 -6.39 -9.45 -3.28
N ALA A 75 -6.77 -8.56 -4.20
CA ALA A 75 -5.82 -7.94 -5.14
C ALA A 75 -4.72 -7.18 -4.40
N ILE A 76 -5.05 -6.37 -3.39
CA ILE A 76 -4.05 -5.68 -2.55
C ILE A 76 -3.14 -6.69 -1.83
N SER A 77 -3.73 -7.73 -1.23
CA SER A 77 -2.96 -8.77 -0.52
C SER A 77 -1.99 -9.50 -1.44
N ASP A 78 -2.45 -9.86 -2.65
CA ASP A 78 -1.61 -10.57 -3.62
C ASP A 78 -0.51 -9.68 -4.18
N PHE A 79 -0.80 -8.38 -4.41
CA PHE A 79 0.21 -7.40 -4.80
C PHE A 79 1.32 -7.28 -3.75
N LYS A 80 0.95 -7.15 -2.47
CA LYS A 80 1.93 -7.10 -1.36
C LYS A 80 2.85 -8.32 -1.31
N LYS A 81 2.35 -9.52 -1.61
CA LYS A 81 3.14 -10.77 -1.59
C LYS A 81 4.21 -10.81 -2.69
N LEU A 82 4.07 -10.03 -3.75
CA LEU A 82 5.05 -9.95 -4.81
C LEU A 82 6.27 -9.09 -4.43
N GLY A 83 6.17 -8.30 -3.34
CA GLY A 83 7.26 -7.49 -2.82
C GLY A 83 7.55 -6.21 -3.60
N PRO A 84 6.52 -5.50 -4.12
CA PRO A 84 6.73 -4.20 -4.73
C PRO A 84 7.16 -3.16 -3.69
N SER A 85 7.57 -1.99 -4.14
CA SER A 85 7.93 -0.87 -3.27
C SER A 85 6.74 -0.44 -2.38
N SER A 86 7.04 0.02 -1.16
CA SER A 86 6.03 0.40 -0.16
C SER A 86 5.13 1.53 -0.63
N ASP A 87 5.64 2.45 -1.45
CA ASP A 87 4.86 3.55 -2.01
C ASP A 87 3.79 3.06 -2.99
N LEU A 88 4.09 2.09 -3.82
CA LEU A 88 3.09 1.47 -4.71
C LEU A 88 2.05 0.65 -3.94
N VAL A 89 2.44 0.03 -2.83
CA VAL A 89 1.48 -0.64 -1.95
C VAL A 89 0.54 0.37 -1.31
N ALA A 90 1.07 1.49 -0.79
CA ALA A 90 0.28 2.57 -0.21
C ALA A 90 -0.66 3.20 -1.24
N ASP A 91 -0.16 3.44 -2.46
CA ASP A 91 -0.93 3.95 -3.60
C ASP A 91 -2.11 3.02 -3.93
N LEU A 92 -1.87 1.71 -4.04
CA LEU A 92 -2.94 0.75 -4.35
C LEU A 92 -4.01 0.67 -3.26
N MET A 93 -3.59 0.77 -1.98
CA MET A 93 -4.52 0.79 -0.85
C MET A 93 -5.36 2.06 -0.85
N LEU A 94 -4.75 3.23 -1.09
CA LEU A 94 -5.47 4.48 -1.19
C LEU A 94 -6.41 4.48 -2.40
N PHE A 95 -5.97 3.96 -3.55
CA PHE A 95 -6.79 3.79 -4.73
C PHE A 95 -8.03 2.92 -4.50
N TYR A 96 -7.93 1.88 -3.66
CA TYR A 96 -9.10 1.09 -3.24
C TYR A 96 -10.14 1.96 -2.51
N VAL A 97 -9.70 2.82 -1.59
CA VAL A 97 -10.59 3.71 -0.84
C VAL A 97 -11.20 4.77 -1.77
N GLU A 98 -10.39 5.42 -2.60
CA GLU A 98 -10.84 6.39 -3.61
C GLU A 98 -11.91 5.80 -4.53
N THR A 99 -11.69 4.57 -4.99
CA THR A 99 -12.64 3.86 -5.88
C THR A 99 -13.94 3.53 -5.15
N GLY A 100 -13.87 3.15 -3.87
CA GLY A 100 -15.04 2.89 -3.04
C GLY A 100 -15.83 4.16 -2.74
N VAL A 101 -15.16 5.27 -2.41
CA VAL A 101 -15.80 6.58 -2.23
C VAL A 101 -16.47 7.04 -3.52
N LYS A 102 -15.78 6.91 -4.66
CA LYS A 102 -16.37 7.20 -5.96
C LYS A 102 -17.60 6.32 -6.23
N PHE A 103 -17.53 5.03 -5.90
CA PHE A 103 -18.65 4.10 -6.12
C PHE A 103 -19.90 4.51 -5.32
N THR A 104 -19.75 4.87 -4.04
CA THR A 104 -20.89 5.32 -3.25
C THR A 104 -21.45 6.68 -3.73
N ASN A 105 -20.60 7.57 -4.23
CA ASN A 105 -21.04 8.83 -4.83
C ASN A 105 -21.78 8.63 -6.17
N ASP A 106 -21.39 7.61 -6.95
CA ASP A 106 -22.06 7.28 -8.22
C ASP A 106 -23.41 6.56 -8.02
N PHE A 107 -23.53 5.73 -6.97
CA PHE A 107 -24.68 4.81 -6.81
C PHE A 107 -25.51 5.03 -5.54
N GLY A 108 -25.09 5.96 -4.68
CA GLY A 108 -25.73 6.24 -3.39
C GLY A 108 -25.20 5.37 -2.25
N ASN A 109 -25.81 5.56 -1.06
CA ASN A 109 -25.39 4.87 0.15
C ASN A 109 -25.49 3.35 0.02
N ILE A 110 -24.44 2.66 0.47
CA ILE A 110 -24.35 1.20 0.47
C ILE A 110 -24.69 0.68 1.90
N ASP A 111 -23.95 -0.24 2.43
CA ASP A 111 -24.15 -0.80 3.76
C ASP A 111 -22.95 -0.58 4.67
N GLU A 112 -23.11 -0.84 5.97
CA GLU A 112 -22.08 -0.69 6.98
C GLU A 112 -20.81 -1.49 6.66
N SER A 113 -20.97 -2.71 6.13
CA SER A 113 -19.83 -3.57 5.81
C SER A 113 -18.96 -3.01 4.69
N PHE A 114 -19.59 -2.30 3.75
CA PHE A 114 -18.92 -1.56 2.69
C PHE A 114 -18.02 -0.47 3.28
N TYR A 115 -18.58 0.39 4.12
CA TYR A 115 -17.83 1.49 4.73
C TYR A 115 -16.74 1.01 5.67
N SER A 116 -17.01 0.03 6.54
CA SER A 116 -16.00 -0.58 7.40
C SER A 116 -14.81 -1.17 6.63
N SER A 117 -15.06 -1.67 5.42
CA SER A 117 -13.99 -2.14 4.53
C SER A 117 -13.10 -1.00 4.03
N LEU A 118 -13.69 0.15 3.68
CA LEU A 118 -12.95 1.35 3.26
C LEU A 118 -12.18 1.97 4.43
N GLU A 119 -12.81 2.12 5.60
CA GLU A 119 -12.22 2.63 6.83
C GLU A 119 -10.97 1.85 7.23
N THR A 120 -11.10 0.53 7.33
CA THR A 120 -9.98 -0.35 7.67
C THR A 120 -8.83 -0.22 6.67
N THR A 121 -9.14 -0.07 5.38
CA THR A 121 -8.12 0.06 4.35
C THR A 121 -7.47 1.44 4.38
N TYR A 122 -8.23 2.51 4.66
CA TYR A 122 -7.71 3.87 4.82
C TYR A 122 -6.73 3.97 5.98
N VAL A 123 -7.12 3.49 7.17
CA VAL A 123 -6.24 3.42 8.34
C VAL A 123 -4.96 2.64 8.05
N ALA A 124 -5.09 1.48 7.39
CA ALA A 124 -3.94 0.66 7.04
C ALA A 124 -3.02 1.34 6.00
N ALA A 125 -3.58 2.13 5.07
CA ALA A 125 -2.81 2.90 4.11
C ALA A 125 -2.01 4.01 4.80
N LEU A 126 -2.67 4.83 5.65
CA LEU A 126 -2.00 5.89 6.40
C LEU A 126 -0.95 5.34 7.38
N THR A 127 -1.23 4.21 8.03
CA THR A 127 -0.26 3.53 8.90
C THR A 127 1.01 3.13 8.13
N LEU A 128 0.84 2.58 6.92
CA LEU A 128 1.98 2.25 6.05
C LEU A 128 2.71 3.52 5.62
N MET A 129 1.98 4.55 5.20
CA MET A 129 2.57 5.83 4.77
C MET A 129 3.37 6.48 5.88
N ARG A 130 2.87 6.50 7.13
CA ARG A 130 3.61 7.02 8.28
C ARG A 130 4.88 6.22 8.56
N LYS A 131 4.76 4.89 8.58
CA LYS A 131 5.90 4.00 8.82
C LYS A 131 7.03 4.17 7.80
N GLU A 132 6.70 4.44 6.55
CA GLU A 132 7.64 4.52 5.42
C GLU A 132 7.96 5.97 5.02
N ASN A 133 7.58 6.97 5.84
CA ASN A 133 7.76 8.41 5.58
C ASN A 133 7.17 8.88 4.24
N LEU A 134 5.96 8.43 3.94
CA LEU A 134 5.27 8.71 2.68
C LEU A 134 4.05 9.65 2.85
N LEU A 135 3.76 10.14 4.07
CA LEU A 135 2.57 10.96 4.33
C LEU A 135 2.50 12.18 3.42
N ASP A 136 3.60 12.93 3.28
CA ASP A 136 3.65 14.11 2.40
C ASP A 136 3.32 13.77 0.95
N LYS A 137 3.88 12.68 0.46
CA LYS A 137 3.66 12.23 -0.92
C LYS A 137 2.19 12.00 -1.25
N PHE A 138 1.41 11.60 -0.26
CA PHE A 138 -0.01 11.24 -0.43
C PHE A 138 -0.97 12.20 0.24
N ALA A 139 -0.51 13.32 0.84
CA ALA A 139 -1.30 14.24 1.63
C ALA A 139 -2.54 14.76 0.87
N ASP A 140 -2.34 15.30 -0.34
CA ASP A 140 -3.43 15.84 -1.14
C ASP A 140 -4.50 14.79 -1.48
N ARG A 141 -4.06 13.57 -1.82
CA ARG A 141 -4.99 12.49 -2.15
C ARG A 141 -5.73 11.98 -0.92
N ALA A 142 -5.05 11.84 0.20
CA ALA A 142 -5.66 11.44 1.47
C ALA A 142 -6.70 12.46 1.93
N SER A 143 -6.36 13.76 1.88
CA SER A 143 -7.29 14.86 2.17
C SER A 143 -8.49 14.87 1.20
N LYS A 144 -8.24 14.64 -0.10
CA LYS A 144 -9.29 14.56 -1.10
C LYS A 144 -10.28 13.42 -0.82
N VAL A 145 -9.80 12.25 -0.40
CA VAL A 145 -10.67 11.14 0.02
C VAL A 145 -11.65 11.60 1.09
N VAL A 146 -11.18 12.31 2.13
CA VAL A 146 -12.04 12.83 3.20
C VAL A 146 -13.05 13.83 2.65
N SER A 147 -12.62 14.80 1.83
CA SER A 147 -13.52 15.81 1.27
C SER A 147 -14.61 15.19 0.38
N ASP A 148 -14.27 14.16 -0.38
CA ASP A 148 -15.21 13.46 -1.28
C ASP A 148 -16.27 12.63 -0.51
N THR A 149 -16.12 12.46 0.82
CA THR A 149 -17.09 11.76 1.68
C THR A 149 -18.12 12.67 2.34
N SER A 150 -18.04 14.00 2.16
CA SER A 150 -18.86 14.99 2.89
C SER A 150 -20.38 14.80 2.81
N GLY A 151 -20.88 14.11 1.79
CA GLY A 151 -22.31 13.79 1.61
C GLY A 151 -22.68 12.35 1.99
N ILE A 152 -21.74 11.55 2.51
CA ILE A 152 -21.96 10.14 2.81
C ILE A 152 -22.38 9.98 4.27
N GLY A 153 -23.46 9.25 4.51
CA GLY A 153 -23.97 8.97 5.85
C GLY A 153 -23.15 7.92 6.64
N TRP A 154 -23.78 7.28 7.61
CA TRP A 154 -23.22 6.21 8.45
C TRP A 154 -22.06 6.63 9.36
N GLY A 155 -21.82 7.93 9.57
CA GLY A 155 -20.64 8.42 10.31
C GLY A 155 -19.33 8.22 9.57
N PHE A 156 -19.36 7.77 8.31
CA PHE A 156 -18.19 7.45 7.51
C PHE A 156 -17.30 8.67 7.28
N HIS A 157 -17.89 9.82 6.95
CA HIS A 157 -17.16 11.09 6.79
C HIS A 157 -16.44 11.49 8.07
N ASP A 158 -17.15 11.48 9.22
CA ASP A 158 -16.59 11.89 10.51
C ASP A 158 -15.45 10.96 10.93
N TYR A 159 -15.61 9.65 10.69
CA TYR A 159 -14.57 8.67 10.99
C TYR A 159 -13.30 8.93 10.17
N LEU A 160 -13.41 9.07 8.83
CA LEU A 160 -12.25 9.33 7.98
C LEU A 160 -11.59 10.68 8.29
N SER A 161 -12.38 11.71 8.60
CA SER A 161 -11.90 13.03 8.99
C SER A 161 -11.07 12.98 10.27
N ASN A 162 -11.56 12.29 11.30
CA ASN A 162 -10.86 12.11 12.56
C ASN A 162 -9.53 11.34 12.34
N VAL A 163 -9.61 10.20 11.64
CA VAL A 163 -8.41 9.40 11.31
C VAL A 163 -7.38 10.24 10.54
N HIS A 164 -7.81 10.98 9.52
CA HIS A 164 -6.92 11.83 8.75
C HIS A 164 -6.24 12.87 9.65
N SER A 165 -7.01 13.56 10.50
CA SER A 165 -6.48 14.57 11.42
C SER A 165 -5.45 13.98 12.38
N ASP A 166 -5.70 12.81 12.97
CA ASP A 166 -4.78 12.13 13.88
C ASP A 166 -3.43 11.78 13.20
N PHE A 167 -3.46 11.39 11.93
CA PHE A 167 -2.23 11.05 11.21
C PHE A 167 -1.43 12.27 10.77
N TYR A 168 -2.08 13.38 10.40
CA TYR A 168 -1.42 14.56 9.86
C TYR A 168 -1.19 15.66 10.89
N ALA A 169 -1.93 15.70 12.03
CA ALA A 169 -1.64 16.63 13.14
C ALA A 169 -0.31 16.27 13.83
N ASP A 170 -0.13 14.99 14.18
CA ASP A 170 1.13 14.52 14.79
C ASP A 170 2.34 14.71 13.85
N TYR A 171 2.10 14.68 12.54
CA TYR A 171 3.16 14.80 11.54
C TYR A 171 3.63 16.25 11.34
N SER A 172 2.77 17.24 11.52
CA SER A 172 3.14 18.66 11.40
C SER A 172 4.03 19.15 12.55
N ASP A 173 3.92 18.56 13.73
CA ASP A 173 4.74 18.91 14.89
C ASP A 173 6.20 18.43 14.76
N ASP A 174 6.45 17.31 14.05
CA ASP A 174 7.81 16.78 13.88
C ASP A 174 8.63 17.51 12.78
N THR A 175 8.00 18.35 11.96
CA THR A 175 8.69 19.06 10.85
C THR A 175 9.13 20.50 11.22
N ASP A 176 8.72 21.02 12.39
CA ASP A 176 9.01 22.41 12.80
C ASP A 176 10.27 22.55 13.68
N GLU A 177 11.13 21.54 13.86
CA GLU A 177 12.43 21.74 14.47
C GLU A 177 13.39 22.39 13.45
N PRO A 178 13.85 23.63 13.70
CA PRO A 178 14.82 24.29 12.81
C PRO A 178 16.15 23.54 12.94
N ILE A 179 16.72 23.13 11.83
CA ILE A 179 18.12 22.66 11.76
C ILE A 179 19.01 23.84 12.18
N GLU A 180 19.43 23.90 13.44
CA GLU A 180 20.47 24.80 13.88
C GLU A 180 21.77 24.44 13.12
N GLN A 181 22.10 25.28 12.15
CA GLN A 181 23.40 25.27 11.53
C GLN A 181 24.43 25.63 12.59
N GLN A 182 25.15 24.67 13.12
CA GLN A 182 26.36 24.92 13.90
C GLN A 182 27.44 25.47 12.96
N GLU A 183 27.49 26.80 12.85
CA GLU A 183 28.67 27.51 12.33
C GLU A 183 29.87 27.26 13.27
N LYS A 184 30.74 26.37 12.86
CA LYS A 184 32.08 26.26 13.47
C LYS A 184 32.97 27.41 12.96
N GLY A 185 32.85 28.56 13.62
CA GLY A 185 33.82 29.65 13.50
C GLY A 185 35.11 29.29 14.22
N GLY A 186 36.04 28.66 13.51
CA GLY A 186 37.40 28.44 13.97
C GLY A 186 38.36 29.47 13.35
N ILE A 187 38.57 30.61 14.02
CA ILE A 187 39.63 31.56 13.65
C ILE A 187 40.98 31.01 14.16
N ILE A 188 41.82 30.55 13.26
CA ILE A 188 43.22 30.29 13.57
C ILE A 188 44.01 31.58 13.32
N LYS A 189 44.46 32.23 14.41
CA LYS A 189 45.45 33.30 14.37
C LYS A 189 46.84 32.67 14.21
N LEU A 190 47.47 32.86 13.08
CA LEU A 190 48.92 32.66 12.95
C LEU A 190 49.63 33.93 13.42
N GLY A 191 50.30 33.82 14.59
CA GLY A 191 51.24 34.82 15.06
C GLY A 191 52.58 34.59 14.38
N GLY A 192 53.13 35.67 13.82
CA GLY A 192 54.48 35.66 13.27
C GLY A 192 55.55 35.83 14.35
N GLN A 193 56.72 35.27 14.12
CA GLN A 193 58.07 35.85 14.12
C GLN A 193 58.98 34.96 13.35
#